data_38e22b7e111dda88a9a3aa6565d7f2cd
#
_entry.id   38e22b7e111dda88a9a3aa6565d7f2cd
#
_cell.length_a   1.000
_cell.length_b   1.000
_cell.length_c   1.000
_cell.angle_alpha   90.00
_cell.angle_beta   90.00
_cell.angle_gamma   90.00
#
_symmetry.space_group_name_H-M   'P 1'
#
loop_
_entity.id
_entity.type
_entity.pdbx_description
1 polymer ?
#
loop_
_entity_poly.entity_id
_entity_poly.type
_entity_poly.pdbx_seq_one_letter_code
_entity_poly.pdbx_strand_id
1 'polypeptide(L)'
;GGSALFGANAVGGTINIITKDPVRNSFQVASTMSNLNGKVWEQYMGANASLVSSDNSYGIALYQSYRNRNPYDADGDGFSELGKLNMNTFGLRAYYRPTQFSRISLEYHTTNEFRRGGNKFDLQPHETDITEQTKHIINSGGLTYDVFFNEYKHKLSVYASAQHTDRNSYYGADKAENAYGKTKDLTAVGGAMYVGNMDNCLFSPATFTGGLEYQYNSLHDVMTGYGRDLRQDVKIASGFVQNEWKLDYFTILAGFRLDKHNLVDNVIFSPRINTLWKPSDRFQGRLTWSTGFRAPQAYDEDLHVAAVGGEAMEVRLAEGLKPERSNSFSGSVDWSFNFGHFQSNLL
;
A
#
# COMPACT_ATOMS: atom_id res chain seq x y z
N GLY A 1 8.02 12.75 -4.16
CA GLY A 1 8.37 11.35 -3.99
C GLY A 1 8.72 11.00 -2.56
N GLY A 2 8.29 9.83 -2.09
CA GLY A 2 8.53 9.34 -0.73
C GLY A 2 9.74 8.39 -0.58
N SER A 3 10.53 8.20 -1.64
CA SER A 3 11.54 7.13 -1.70
C SER A 3 12.62 7.21 -0.62
N ALA A 4 12.96 8.41 -0.12
CA ALA A 4 13.95 8.55 0.93
C ALA A 4 13.56 7.88 2.27
N LEU A 5 12.27 7.66 2.54
CA LEU A 5 11.82 6.95 3.73
C LEU A 5 11.16 5.61 3.39
N PHE A 6 10.43 5.53 2.27
CA PHE A 6 9.56 4.41 1.91
C PHE A 6 10.11 3.51 0.78
N GLY A 7 11.32 3.81 0.26
CA GLY A 7 12.04 2.93 -0.67
C GLY A 7 11.62 3.02 -2.14
N ALA A 8 11.97 1.98 -2.89
CA ALA A 8 12.03 1.93 -4.34
C ALA A 8 10.75 2.34 -5.08
N ASN A 9 9.59 1.95 -4.62
CA ASN A 9 8.35 2.10 -5.39
C ASN A 9 7.57 3.39 -5.07
N ALA A 10 8.17 4.33 -4.32
CA ALA A 10 7.52 5.58 -3.91
C ALA A 10 7.72 6.74 -4.89
N VAL A 11 7.91 6.47 -6.19
CA VAL A 11 8.12 7.47 -7.25
C VAL A 11 6.94 8.41 -7.38
N GLY A 12 5.73 7.87 -7.39
CA GLY A 12 4.47 8.62 -7.48
C GLY A 12 3.96 9.20 -6.16
N GLY A 13 4.59 8.83 -5.04
CA GLY A 13 4.15 9.21 -3.69
C GLY A 13 3.90 8.00 -2.79
N THR A 14 3.45 8.27 -1.56
CA THR A 14 3.17 7.24 -0.56
C THR A 14 1.87 7.57 0.18
N ILE A 15 0.99 6.60 0.28
CA ILE A 15 -0.20 6.67 1.14
C ILE A 15 0.09 5.82 2.38
N ASN A 16 0.19 6.46 3.54
CA ASN A 16 0.39 5.77 4.80
C ASN A 16 -0.95 5.67 5.56
N ILE A 17 -1.46 4.44 5.70
CA ILE A 17 -2.70 4.19 6.44
C ILE A 17 -2.34 3.76 7.85
N ILE A 18 -2.62 4.64 8.81
CA ILE A 18 -2.40 4.36 10.23
C ILE A 18 -3.70 3.80 10.81
N THR A 19 -3.70 2.51 11.08
CA THR A 19 -4.84 1.83 11.69
C THR A 19 -4.94 2.17 13.18
N LYS A 20 -6.17 2.36 13.67
CA LYS A 20 -6.40 2.68 15.09
C LYS A 20 -6.29 1.43 15.95
N ASP A 21 -5.70 1.58 17.12
CA ASP A 21 -5.76 0.54 18.13
C ASP A 21 -7.15 0.44 18.74
N PRO A 22 -7.60 -0.74 19.15
CA PRO A 22 -8.78 -0.86 19.96
C PRO A 22 -8.54 -0.23 21.35
N VAL A 23 -9.43 0.67 21.75
CA VAL A 23 -9.35 1.41 23.03
C VAL A 23 -10.50 1.10 23.97
N ARG A 24 -11.49 0.33 23.52
CA ARG A 24 -12.66 -0.10 24.30
C ARG A 24 -13.25 -1.37 23.71
N ASN A 25 -13.99 -2.09 24.53
CA ASN A 25 -14.81 -3.21 24.06
C ASN A 25 -15.91 -2.66 23.15
N SER A 26 -16.05 -3.23 21.97
CA SER A 26 -17.08 -2.82 21.03
C SER A 26 -17.47 -3.97 20.10
N PHE A 27 -18.69 -3.91 19.61
CA PHE A 27 -19.18 -4.73 18.52
C PHE A 27 -20.05 -3.88 17.61
N GLN A 28 -19.82 -4.00 16.31
CA GLN A 28 -20.56 -3.27 15.30
C GLN A 28 -20.83 -4.17 14.10
N VAL A 29 -22.04 -4.12 13.58
CA VAL A 29 -22.41 -4.72 12.29
C VAL A 29 -22.95 -3.62 11.39
N ALA A 30 -22.59 -3.66 10.14
CA ALA A 30 -23.08 -2.75 9.11
C ALA A 30 -23.52 -3.57 7.89
N SER A 31 -24.60 -3.15 7.25
CA SER A 31 -25.04 -3.70 5.97
C SER A 31 -25.46 -2.55 5.07
N THR A 32 -25.03 -2.64 3.81
CA THR A 32 -25.42 -1.70 2.76
C THR A 32 -25.91 -2.50 1.57
N MET A 33 -27.06 -2.13 1.06
CA MET A 33 -27.60 -2.67 -0.19
C MET A 33 -27.76 -1.51 -1.17
N SER A 34 -27.14 -1.65 -2.33
CA SER A 34 -27.23 -0.66 -3.41
C SER A 34 -27.90 -1.29 -4.61
N ASN A 35 -28.84 -0.57 -5.22
CA ASN A 35 -29.48 -0.98 -6.46
C ASN A 35 -28.93 -0.15 -7.62
N LEU A 36 -28.36 -0.81 -8.61
CA LEU A 36 -27.82 -0.20 -9.82
C LEU A 36 -28.92 -0.11 -10.86
N ASN A 37 -29.47 1.09 -11.04
CA ASN A 37 -30.48 1.42 -12.04
C ASN A 37 -31.70 0.48 -12.10
N GLY A 38 -32.15 -0.04 -10.95
CA GLY A 38 -33.27 -0.98 -10.87
C GLY A 38 -32.97 -2.41 -11.34
N LYS A 39 -31.77 -2.67 -11.92
CA LYS A 39 -31.43 -3.94 -12.58
C LYS A 39 -30.64 -4.88 -11.66
N VAL A 40 -29.63 -4.38 -10.96
CA VAL A 40 -28.68 -5.22 -10.21
C VAL A 40 -28.51 -4.75 -8.78
N TRP A 41 -28.46 -5.70 -7.85
CA TRP A 41 -28.16 -5.44 -6.44
C TRP A 41 -26.68 -5.68 -6.13
N GLU A 42 -26.10 -4.76 -5.40
CA GLU A 42 -24.81 -4.92 -4.72
C GLU A 42 -25.04 -4.95 -3.21
N GLN A 43 -24.49 -5.96 -2.55
CA GLN A 43 -24.58 -6.14 -1.12
C GLN A 43 -23.21 -6.00 -0.49
N TYR A 44 -23.12 -5.23 0.58
CA TYR A 44 -21.99 -5.17 1.49
C TYR A 44 -22.47 -5.50 2.91
N MET A 45 -21.72 -6.37 3.60
CA MET A 45 -21.90 -6.65 5.02
C MET A 45 -20.54 -6.54 5.71
N GLY A 46 -20.50 -5.91 6.88
CA GLY A 46 -19.30 -5.75 7.68
C GLY A 46 -19.58 -5.99 9.15
N ALA A 47 -18.66 -6.63 9.84
CA ALA A 47 -18.68 -6.80 11.29
C ALA A 47 -17.32 -6.41 11.87
N ASN A 48 -17.32 -5.68 12.98
CA ASN A 48 -16.13 -5.32 13.73
C ASN A 48 -16.35 -5.65 15.21
N ALA A 49 -15.35 -6.22 15.85
CA ALA A 49 -15.35 -6.49 17.27
C ALA A 49 -14.02 -6.08 17.88
N SER A 50 -14.04 -5.54 19.10
CA SER A 50 -12.83 -5.27 19.84
C SER A 50 -12.97 -5.63 21.32
N LEU A 51 -11.89 -6.15 21.87
CA LEU A 51 -11.72 -6.48 23.29
C LEU A 51 -10.44 -5.80 23.78
N VAL A 52 -10.53 -5.15 24.93
CA VAL A 52 -9.41 -4.43 25.54
C VAL A 52 -9.40 -4.71 27.03
N SER A 53 -8.22 -4.98 27.59
CA SER A 53 -8.06 -5.15 29.03
C SER A 53 -8.34 -3.84 29.78
N SER A 54 -8.77 -3.96 31.04
CA SER A 54 -9.11 -2.80 31.89
C SER A 54 -7.93 -1.85 32.12
N ASP A 55 -6.72 -2.38 32.09
CA ASP A 55 -5.46 -1.64 32.25
C ASP A 55 -4.83 -1.22 30.91
N ASN A 56 -5.47 -1.51 29.78
CA ASN A 56 -4.98 -1.30 28.43
C ASN A 56 -3.62 -1.99 28.14
N SER A 57 -3.27 -3.05 28.86
CA SER A 57 -2.05 -3.81 28.62
C SER A 57 -2.13 -4.66 27.35
N TYR A 58 -3.32 -5.09 26.93
CA TYR A 58 -3.55 -5.75 25.66
C TYR A 58 -4.89 -5.38 25.04
N GLY A 59 -4.97 -5.50 23.73
CA GLY A 59 -6.21 -5.33 22.98
C GLY A 59 -6.19 -6.12 21.70
N ILE A 60 -7.37 -6.58 21.27
CA ILE A 60 -7.60 -7.32 20.03
C ILE A 60 -8.77 -6.67 19.31
N ALA A 61 -8.61 -6.40 18.03
CA ALA A 61 -9.67 -6.01 17.11
C ALA A 61 -9.78 -7.03 15.99
N LEU A 62 -11.00 -7.43 15.67
CA LEU A 62 -11.34 -8.32 14.57
C LEU A 62 -12.26 -7.56 13.63
N TYR A 63 -12.11 -7.78 12.35
CA TYR A 63 -13.07 -7.32 11.36
C TYR A 63 -13.30 -8.37 10.28
N GLN A 64 -14.51 -8.39 9.75
CA GLN A 64 -14.90 -9.19 8.61
C GLN A 64 -15.74 -8.34 7.68
N SER A 65 -15.56 -8.49 6.38
CA SER A 65 -16.46 -7.90 5.39
C SER A 65 -16.73 -8.88 4.27
N TYR A 66 -17.97 -8.80 3.77
CA TYR A 66 -18.44 -9.53 2.60
C TYR A 66 -19.01 -8.53 1.62
N ARG A 67 -18.66 -8.65 0.34
CA ARG A 67 -19.22 -7.84 -0.74
C ARG A 67 -19.58 -8.74 -1.91
N ASN A 68 -20.78 -8.57 -2.42
CA ASN A 68 -21.27 -9.34 -3.57
C ASN A 68 -22.03 -8.44 -4.53
N ARG A 69 -21.73 -8.55 -5.82
CA ARG A 69 -22.42 -7.88 -6.91
C ARG A 69 -22.54 -8.84 -8.09
N ASN A 70 -23.73 -8.93 -8.68
CA ASN A 70 -23.94 -9.54 -9.97
C ASN A 70 -23.44 -8.64 -11.11
N PRO A 71 -23.12 -9.17 -12.29
CA PRO A 71 -22.70 -8.35 -13.41
C PRO A 71 -23.79 -7.34 -13.79
N TYR A 72 -23.38 -6.14 -14.15
CA TYR A 72 -24.27 -5.07 -14.57
C TYR A 72 -23.93 -4.64 -15.99
N ASP A 73 -24.88 -4.80 -16.88
CA ASP A 73 -24.90 -4.36 -18.26
C ASP A 73 -25.78 -3.09 -18.30
N ALA A 74 -25.16 -1.95 -18.58
CA ALA A 74 -25.79 -0.65 -18.51
C ALA A 74 -26.61 -0.35 -19.77
N ASP A 75 -26.06 -0.62 -20.95
CA ASP A 75 -26.63 -0.26 -22.25
C ASP A 75 -27.37 -1.41 -22.92
N GLY A 76 -27.23 -2.64 -22.45
CA GLY A 76 -27.99 -3.81 -22.92
C GLY A 76 -27.36 -4.51 -24.12
N ASP A 77 -26.06 -4.33 -24.34
CA ASP A 77 -25.31 -4.97 -25.42
C ASP A 77 -24.85 -6.41 -25.09
N GLY A 78 -25.12 -6.87 -23.87
CA GLY A 78 -24.78 -8.20 -23.37
C GLY A 78 -23.44 -8.29 -22.69
N PHE A 79 -22.65 -7.20 -22.66
CA PHE A 79 -21.39 -7.10 -21.94
C PHE A 79 -21.57 -6.32 -20.64
N SER A 80 -20.71 -6.58 -19.68
CA SER A 80 -20.80 -5.92 -18.36
C SER A 80 -19.87 -4.73 -18.25
N GLU A 81 -20.39 -3.53 -17.97
CA GLU A 81 -19.59 -2.37 -17.55
C GLU A 81 -19.13 -2.54 -16.09
N LEU A 82 -19.91 -3.24 -15.28
CA LEU A 82 -19.50 -3.63 -13.94
C LEU A 82 -19.54 -5.14 -13.82
N GLY A 83 -18.38 -5.76 -13.72
CA GLY A 83 -18.25 -7.21 -13.63
C GLY A 83 -18.84 -7.79 -12.33
N LYS A 84 -19.05 -9.09 -12.33
CA LYS A 84 -19.38 -9.86 -11.13
C LYS A 84 -18.27 -9.73 -10.11
N LEU A 85 -18.65 -9.50 -8.85
CA LEU A 85 -17.74 -9.40 -7.71
C LEU A 85 -18.23 -10.25 -6.56
N ASN A 86 -17.34 -11.07 -6.00
CA ASN A 86 -17.54 -11.69 -4.70
C ASN A 86 -16.25 -11.56 -3.91
N MET A 87 -16.31 -10.91 -2.75
CA MET A 87 -15.14 -10.66 -1.91
C MET A 87 -15.47 -10.94 -0.46
N ASN A 88 -14.59 -11.66 0.20
CA ASN A 88 -14.65 -11.92 1.62
C ASN A 88 -13.29 -11.56 2.24
N THR A 89 -13.30 -10.67 3.21
CA THR A 89 -12.10 -10.21 3.90
C THR A 89 -12.25 -10.43 5.40
N PHE A 90 -11.21 -10.98 6.01
CA PHE A 90 -11.08 -11.09 7.45
C PHE A 90 -9.77 -10.43 7.88
N GLY A 91 -9.77 -9.75 9.02
CA GLY A 91 -8.57 -9.18 9.61
C GLY A 91 -8.58 -9.19 11.12
N LEU A 92 -7.37 -9.24 11.65
CA LEU A 92 -7.06 -9.21 13.06
C LEU A 92 -5.98 -8.17 13.30
N ARG A 93 -6.16 -7.35 14.34
CA ARG A 93 -5.13 -6.50 14.92
C ARG A 93 -5.07 -6.73 16.42
N ALA A 94 -3.88 -6.96 16.93
CA ALA A 94 -3.67 -7.13 18.37
C ALA A 94 -2.47 -6.33 18.84
N TYR A 95 -2.51 -5.89 20.07
CA TYR A 95 -1.34 -5.36 20.76
C TYR A 95 -1.20 -5.93 22.15
N TYR A 96 0.05 -6.02 22.61
CA TYR A 96 0.42 -6.36 23.97
C TYR A 96 1.53 -5.42 24.45
N ARG A 97 1.40 -4.90 25.66
CA ARG A 97 2.38 -4.05 26.34
C ARG A 97 2.99 -4.79 27.50
N PRO A 98 4.13 -5.49 27.31
CA PRO A 98 4.83 -6.19 28.38
C PRO A 98 5.23 -5.27 29.54
N THR A 99 5.56 -4.03 29.20
CA THR A 99 5.89 -2.96 30.14
C THR A 99 5.30 -1.65 29.66
N GLN A 100 5.30 -0.61 30.47
CA GLN A 100 4.92 0.74 30.05
C GLN A 100 5.82 1.30 28.92
N PHE A 101 7.04 0.77 28.78
CA PHE A 101 8.03 1.21 27.78
C PHE A 101 8.17 0.26 26.60
N SER A 102 7.32 -0.73 26.47
CA SER A 102 7.42 -1.69 25.36
C SER A 102 6.05 -2.10 24.83
N ARG A 103 6.01 -2.40 23.53
CA ARG A 103 4.79 -2.79 22.86
C ARG A 103 5.07 -3.76 21.72
N ILE A 104 4.30 -4.84 21.67
CA ILE A 104 4.21 -5.77 20.55
C ILE A 104 2.91 -5.48 19.83
N SER A 105 2.94 -5.39 18.50
CA SER A 105 1.76 -5.25 17.65
C SER A 105 1.76 -6.34 16.59
N LEU A 106 0.63 -7.00 16.41
CA LEU A 106 0.40 -8.03 15.42
C LEU A 106 -0.77 -7.64 14.52
N GLU A 107 -0.60 -7.82 13.22
CA GLU A 107 -1.66 -7.67 12.23
C GLU A 107 -1.70 -8.90 11.33
N TYR A 108 -2.91 -9.31 10.94
CA TYR A 108 -3.15 -10.35 9.94
C TYR A 108 -4.39 -10.00 9.14
N HIS A 109 -4.32 -10.20 7.84
CA HIS A 109 -5.41 -9.97 6.91
C HIS A 109 -5.47 -11.10 5.88
N THR A 110 -6.68 -11.54 5.56
CA THR A 110 -6.91 -12.44 4.44
C THR A 110 -8.05 -11.94 3.59
N THR A 111 -7.88 -12.00 2.28
CA THR A 111 -8.91 -11.62 1.30
C THR A 111 -9.05 -12.72 0.27
N ASN A 112 -10.28 -13.20 0.09
CA ASN A 112 -10.68 -14.04 -1.04
C ASN A 112 -11.54 -13.19 -1.95
N GLU A 113 -11.07 -12.97 -3.18
CA GLU A 113 -11.77 -12.15 -4.15
C GLU A 113 -11.95 -12.92 -5.45
N PHE A 114 -13.17 -12.86 -5.99
CA PHE A 114 -13.49 -13.31 -7.34
C PHE A 114 -14.07 -12.13 -8.10
N ARG A 115 -13.49 -11.85 -9.28
CA ARG A 115 -14.00 -10.87 -10.24
C ARG A 115 -14.15 -11.51 -11.61
N ARG A 116 -15.20 -11.15 -12.34
CA ARG A 116 -15.38 -11.53 -13.72
C ARG A 116 -16.12 -10.44 -14.48
N GLY A 117 -15.53 -9.95 -15.56
CA GLY A 117 -16.13 -9.09 -16.57
C GLY A 117 -16.27 -9.81 -17.89
N GLY A 118 -17.02 -9.22 -18.83
CA GLY A 118 -17.29 -9.77 -20.15
C GLY A 118 -18.76 -10.12 -20.33
N ASN A 119 -19.04 -11.23 -21.00
CA ASN A 119 -20.40 -11.68 -21.31
C ASN A 119 -20.64 -13.15 -20.96
N LYS A 120 -21.87 -13.65 -21.20
CA LYS A 120 -22.25 -15.07 -21.06
C LYS A 120 -21.81 -15.69 -19.74
N PHE A 121 -22.16 -15.06 -18.61
CA PHE A 121 -21.69 -15.40 -17.26
C PHE A 121 -22.05 -16.82 -16.78
N ASP A 122 -22.97 -17.50 -17.44
CA ASP A 122 -23.39 -18.88 -17.17
C ASP A 122 -22.46 -19.94 -17.81
N LEU A 123 -21.60 -19.50 -18.75
CA LEU A 123 -20.64 -20.37 -19.42
C LEU A 123 -19.26 -20.31 -18.77
N GLN A 124 -18.38 -21.27 -19.11
CA GLN A 124 -16.98 -21.20 -18.69
C GLN A 124 -16.27 -20.01 -19.39
N PRO A 125 -15.22 -19.42 -18.79
CA PRO A 125 -14.53 -18.28 -19.39
C PRO A 125 -14.11 -18.48 -20.86
N HIS A 126 -13.58 -19.65 -21.20
CA HIS A 126 -13.13 -19.99 -22.55
C HIS A 126 -14.27 -20.34 -23.55
N GLU A 127 -15.52 -20.30 -23.12
CA GLU A 127 -16.70 -20.52 -23.99
C GLU A 127 -17.37 -19.20 -24.37
N THR A 128 -16.87 -18.09 -23.88
CA THR A 128 -17.45 -16.75 -24.05
C THR A 128 -16.79 -15.98 -25.19
N ASP A 129 -17.39 -14.88 -25.62
CA ASP A 129 -16.82 -14.04 -26.64
C ASP A 129 -15.64 -13.22 -26.10
N ILE A 130 -15.76 -12.71 -24.87
CA ILE A 130 -14.68 -12.08 -24.12
C ILE A 130 -14.91 -12.27 -22.62
N THR A 131 -13.86 -12.61 -21.90
CA THR A 131 -13.90 -12.67 -20.43
C THR A 131 -12.54 -12.25 -19.85
N GLU A 132 -12.64 -11.37 -18.85
CA GLU A 132 -11.61 -11.11 -17.89
C GLU A 132 -12.06 -11.68 -16.54
N GLN A 133 -11.34 -12.65 -16.01
CA GLN A 133 -11.65 -13.27 -14.73
C GLN A 133 -10.42 -13.38 -13.85
N THR A 134 -10.55 -13.03 -12.59
CA THR A 134 -9.51 -13.23 -11.58
C THR A 134 -10.10 -13.82 -10.31
N LYS A 135 -9.36 -14.73 -9.71
CA LYS A 135 -9.59 -15.23 -8.35
C LYS A 135 -8.32 -15.04 -7.55
N HIS A 136 -8.37 -14.18 -6.53
CA HIS A 136 -7.27 -13.91 -5.62
C HIS A 136 -7.50 -14.55 -4.26
N ILE A 137 -6.43 -15.10 -3.69
CA ILE A 137 -6.31 -15.41 -2.27
C ILE A 137 -5.10 -14.66 -1.78
N ILE A 138 -5.32 -13.63 -0.96
CA ILE A 138 -4.29 -12.76 -0.42
C ILE A 138 -4.23 -12.98 1.08
N ASN A 139 -3.04 -13.31 1.60
CA ASN A 139 -2.76 -13.39 3.02
C ASN A 139 -1.62 -12.43 3.35
N SER A 140 -1.82 -11.55 4.31
CA SER A 140 -0.79 -10.61 4.75
C SER A 140 -0.76 -10.51 6.27
N GLY A 141 0.41 -10.24 6.81
CA GLY A 141 0.56 -10.04 8.24
C GLY A 141 1.84 -9.29 8.59
N GLY A 142 1.87 -8.77 9.80
CA GLY A 142 3.02 -8.03 10.30
C GLY A 142 3.13 -8.10 11.81
N LEU A 143 4.37 -8.06 12.28
CA LEU A 143 4.73 -8.00 13.68
C LEU A 143 5.66 -6.81 13.89
N THR A 144 5.39 -6.00 14.90
CA THR A 144 6.24 -4.88 15.31
C THR A 144 6.50 -4.97 16.80
N TYR A 145 7.76 -4.79 17.19
CA TYR A 145 8.16 -4.60 18.57
C TYR A 145 8.77 -3.22 18.76
N ASP A 146 8.11 -2.39 19.55
CA ASP A 146 8.54 -1.05 19.93
C ASP A 146 9.10 -1.04 21.35
N VAL A 147 10.25 -0.41 21.54
CA VAL A 147 10.85 -0.13 22.85
C VAL A 147 11.09 1.37 22.97
N PHE A 148 10.62 1.93 24.08
CA PHE A 148 10.81 3.33 24.39
C PHE A 148 11.76 3.46 25.57
N PHE A 149 12.61 4.46 25.57
CA PHE A 149 13.56 4.73 26.64
C PHE A 149 13.80 6.24 26.78
N ASN A 150 14.48 6.62 27.85
CA ASN A 150 14.73 8.02 28.20
C ASN A 150 13.42 8.86 28.18
N GLU A 151 12.44 8.46 29.02
CA GLU A 151 11.14 9.15 29.15
C GLU A 151 10.41 9.34 27.80
N TYR A 152 10.40 8.31 26.96
CA TYR A 152 9.83 8.32 25.59
C TYR A 152 10.52 9.25 24.58
N LYS A 153 11.66 9.87 24.92
CA LYS A 153 12.43 10.66 23.96
C LYS A 153 13.00 9.81 22.83
N HIS A 154 13.21 8.52 23.08
CA HIS A 154 13.81 7.59 22.13
C HIS A 154 12.91 6.38 21.91
N LYS A 155 12.85 5.92 20.69
CA LYS A 155 12.10 4.72 20.26
C LYS A 155 12.96 3.87 19.35
N LEU A 156 13.02 2.58 19.63
CA LEU A 156 13.53 1.56 18.71
C LEU A 156 12.36 0.68 18.29
N SER A 157 12.17 0.54 17.00
CA SER A 157 11.17 -0.36 16.39
C SER A 157 11.88 -1.45 15.61
N VAL A 158 11.52 -2.71 15.86
CA VAL A 158 11.90 -3.86 15.01
C VAL A 158 10.62 -4.41 14.42
N TYR A 159 10.59 -4.60 13.11
CA TYR A 159 9.38 -5.03 12.42
C TYR A 159 9.65 -6.04 11.33
N ALA A 160 8.66 -6.89 11.08
CA ALA A 160 8.61 -7.77 9.93
C ALA A 160 7.19 -7.85 9.41
N SER A 161 7.02 -7.92 8.12
CA SER A 161 5.74 -8.12 7.46
C SER A 161 5.89 -8.97 6.21
N ALA A 162 4.84 -9.71 5.85
CA ALA A 162 4.81 -10.47 4.62
C ALA A 162 3.42 -10.49 4.01
N GLN A 163 3.35 -10.57 2.69
CA GLN A 163 2.12 -10.80 1.93
C GLN A 163 2.37 -11.91 0.92
N HIS A 164 1.45 -12.86 0.87
CA HIS A 164 1.40 -13.91 -0.14
C HIS A 164 0.10 -13.79 -0.93
N THR A 165 0.22 -13.75 -2.25
CA THR A 165 -0.89 -13.68 -3.19
C THR A 165 -0.86 -14.91 -4.10
N ASP A 166 -1.97 -15.66 -4.13
CA ASP A 166 -2.29 -16.66 -5.14
C ASP A 166 -3.37 -16.09 -6.05
N ARG A 167 -3.09 -16.00 -7.35
CA ARG A 167 -4.05 -15.54 -8.36
C ARG A 167 -4.23 -16.61 -9.42
N ASN A 168 -5.47 -16.99 -9.68
CA ASN A 168 -5.85 -17.67 -10.91
C ASN A 168 -6.58 -16.66 -11.80
N SER A 169 -6.19 -16.57 -13.07
CA SER A 169 -6.72 -15.60 -14.02
C SER A 169 -7.16 -16.27 -15.32
N TYR A 170 -8.03 -15.60 -16.03
CA TYR A 170 -8.35 -15.85 -17.43
C TYR A 170 -8.50 -14.48 -18.10
N TYR A 171 -7.76 -14.27 -19.18
CA TYR A 171 -7.82 -13.06 -20.01
C TYR A 171 -7.92 -13.47 -21.47
N GLY A 172 -9.13 -13.70 -21.95
CA GLY A 172 -9.32 -14.25 -23.28
C GLY A 172 -10.54 -13.70 -24.03
N ALA A 173 -10.44 -13.72 -25.34
CA ALA A 173 -11.50 -13.42 -26.28
C ALA A 173 -11.60 -14.55 -27.29
N ASP A 174 -12.71 -14.57 -28.07
CA ASP A 174 -12.96 -15.54 -29.17
C ASP A 174 -12.78 -17.00 -28.76
N LYS A 175 -13.24 -17.36 -27.55
CA LYS A 175 -13.19 -18.70 -26.99
C LYS A 175 -11.78 -19.30 -26.86
N ALA A 176 -10.82 -18.47 -26.44
CA ALA A 176 -9.43 -18.89 -26.26
C ALA A 176 -9.28 -19.91 -25.12
N GLU A 177 -9.13 -21.20 -25.45
CA GLU A 177 -9.04 -22.29 -24.47
C GLU A 177 -7.83 -22.20 -23.56
N ASN A 178 -6.75 -21.56 -23.99
CA ASN A 178 -5.46 -21.55 -23.30
C ASN A 178 -5.13 -20.21 -22.60
N ALA A 179 -6.10 -19.30 -22.45
CA ALA A 179 -5.90 -17.97 -21.86
C ALA A 179 -5.92 -17.96 -20.32
N TYR A 180 -5.74 -19.13 -19.69
CA TYR A 180 -5.65 -19.26 -18.24
C TYR A 180 -4.26 -18.95 -17.74
N GLY A 181 -4.21 -18.24 -16.60
CA GLY A 181 -2.98 -17.88 -15.92
C GLY A 181 -2.98 -18.26 -14.45
N LYS A 182 -1.80 -18.40 -13.91
CA LYS A 182 -1.56 -18.62 -12.48
C LYS A 182 -0.38 -17.78 -12.02
N THR A 183 -0.61 -16.94 -11.00
CA THR A 183 0.41 -16.10 -10.39
C THR A 183 0.58 -16.46 -8.91
N LYS A 184 1.81 -16.55 -8.47
CA LYS A 184 2.18 -16.58 -7.04
C LYS A 184 3.14 -15.45 -6.79
N ASP A 185 2.83 -14.62 -5.81
CA ASP A 185 3.70 -13.54 -5.35
C ASP A 185 3.89 -13.62 -3.82
N LEU A 186 5.13 -13.54 -3.39
CA LEU A 186 5.50 -13.40 -1.98
C LEU A 186 6.33 -12.14 -1.82
N THR A 187 5.82 -11.18 -1.07
CA THR A 187 6.59 -10.00 -0.63
C THR A 187 6.81 -10.07 0.87
N ALA A 188 8.04 -9.88 1.32
CA ALA A 188 8.41 -9.81 2.72
C ALA A 188 9.33 -8.62 2.98
N VAL A 189 9.12 -7.94 4.11
CA VAL A 189 9.91 -6.79 4.56
C VAL A 189 10.27 -6.98 6.02
N GLY A 190 11.51 -6.73 6.38
CA GLY A 190 11.95 -6.71 7.77
C GLY A 190 12.94 -5.59 8.01
N GLY A 191 12.90 -4.98 9.18
CA GLY A 191 13.77 -3.86 9.47
C GLY A 191 13.83 -3.46 10.94
N ALA A 192 14.73 -2.53 11.19
CA ALA A 192 14.84 -1.84 12.47
C ALA A 192 14.95 -0.33 12.23
N MET A 193 14.22 0.44 13.02
CA MET A 193 14.18 1.89 12.93
C MET A 193 14.32 2.51 14.33
N TYR A 194 15.21 3.46 14.42
CA TYR A 194 15.38 4.27 15.59
C TYR A 194 14.88 5.71 15.35
N VAL A 195 14.14 6.25 16.34
CA VAL A 195 13.70 7.64 16.38
C VAL A 195 14.17 8.23 17.71
N GLY A 196 14.86 9.36 17.67
CA GLY A 196 15.34 10.04 18.87
C GLY A 196 15.07 11.54 18.82
N ASN A 197 14.44 12.06 19.88
CA ASN A 197 14.28 13.50 20.08
C ASN A 197 15.51 14.02 20.84
N MET A 198 16.23 14.94 20.24
CA MET A 198 17.43 15.56 20.79
C MET A 198 17.13 16.99 21.17
N ASP A 199 17.46 17.38 22.41
CA ASP A 199 17.23 18.74 22.89
C ASP A 199 18.09 19.74 22.11
N ASN A 200 19.27 19.32 21.62
CA ASN A 200 20.12 20.09 20.70
C ASN A 200 20.86 19.15 19.75
N CYS A 201 20.75 19.41 18.46
CA CYS A 201 21.48 18.72 17.40
C CYS A 201 21.96 19.73 16.36
N LEU A 202 23.26 20.03 16.35
CA LEU A 202 23.93 21.07 15.59
C LEU A 202 23.56 22.49 16.06
N PHE A 203 22.36 22.97 15.74
CA PHE A 203 21.96 24.36 15.97
C PHE A 203 20.55 24.53 16.57
N SER A 204 19.80 23.46 16.74
CA SER A 204 18.45 23.50 17.33
C SER A 204 17.99 22.14 17.85
N PRO A 205 16.87 22.06 18.60
CA PRO A 205 16.21 20.82 18.89
C PRO A 205 15.90 20.07 17.59
N ALA A 206 16.04 18.74 17.62
CA ALA A 206 15.84 17.95 16.43
C ALA A 206 15.26 16.56 16.72
N THR A 207 14.60 16.00 15.73
CA THR A 207 14.17 14.60 15.72
C THR A 207 15.00 13.83 14.68
N PHE A 208 15.86 12.94 15.15
CA PHE A 208 16.63 12.04 14.31
C PHE A 208 15.83 10.76 14.03
N THR A 209 15.86 10.29 12.79
CA THR A 209 15.33 8.97 12.39
C THR A 209 16.37 8.27 11.55
N GLY A 210 16.67 7.03 11.87
CA GLY A 210 17.57 6.19 11.06
C GLY A 210 17.16 4.73 11.15
N GLY A 211 17.46 3.96 10.11
CA GLY A 211 17.07 2.56 10.08
C GLY A 211 17.73 1.75 8.98
N LEU A 212 17.57 0.44 9.13
CA LEU A 212 17.98 -0.58 8.16
C LEU A 212 16.73 -1.38 7.78
N GLU A 213 16.63 -1.75 6.52
CA GLU A 213 15.51 -2.50 5.99
C GLU A 213 15.99 -3.51 4.95
N TYR A 214 15.38 -4.67 4.94
CA TYR A 214 15.55 -5.66 3.90
C TYR A 214 14.19 -6.04 3.33
N GLN A 215 14.07 -5.98 2.01
CA GLN A 215 12.88 -6.37 1.27
C GLN A 215 13.22 -7.54 0.36
N TYR A 216 12.31 -8.52 0.32
CA TYR A 216 12.32 -9.65 -0.59
C TYR A 216 10.98 -9.73 -1.31
N ASN A 217 11.02 -9.96 -2.63
CA ASN A 217 9.84 -10.30 -3.42
C ASN A 217 10.18 -11.46 -4.34
N SER A 218 9.31 -12.45 -4.40
CA SER A 218 9.41 -13.60 -5.31
C SER A 218 8.11 -13.72 -6.09
N LEU A 219 8.20 -13.57 -7.39
CA LEU A 219 7.09 -13.61 -8.33
C LEU A 219 7.25 -14.78 -9.29
N HIS A 220 6.20 -15.58 -9.45
CA HIS A 220 6.08 -16.59 -10.48
C HIS A 220 4.72 -16.44 -11.17
N ASP A 221 4.73 -16.06 -12.44
CA ASP A 221 3.55 -15.83 -13.25
C ASP A 221 3.58 -16.67 -14.53
N VAL A 222 2.58 -17.52 -14.73
CA VAL A 222 2.50 -18.46 -15.84
C VAL A 222 1.19 -18.26 -16.60
N MET A 223 1.29 -18.07 -17.91
CA MET A 223 0.16 -18.07 -18.86
C MET A 223 0.58 -18.86 -20.09
N THR A 224 0.30 -20.15 -20.07
CA THR A 224 0.80 -21.09 -21.09
C THR A 224 0.32 -20.74 -22.50
N GLY A 225 -0.92 -20.29 -22.65
CA GLY A 225 -1.49 -19.91 -23.94
C GLY A 225 -0.81 -18.70 -24.60
N TYR A 226 -0.17 -17.86 -23.81
CA TYR A 226 0.61 -16.71 -24.30
C TYR A 226 2.13 -16.96 -24.23
N GLY A 227 2.55 -18.20 -23.92
CA GLY A 227 3.97 -18.58 -23.83
C GLY A 227 4.71 -17.85 -22.71
N ARG A 228 4.00 -17.41 -21.67
CA ARG A 228 4.59 -16.69 -20.54
C ARG A 228 4.89 -17.62 -19.36
N ASP A 229 6.14 -17.68 -18.94
CA ASP A 229 6.61 -18.22 -17.66
C ASP A 229 7.64 -17.22 -17.09
N LEU A 230 7.15 -16.31 -16.24
CA LEU A 230 7.96 -15.25 -15.65
C LEU A 230 8.31 -15.63 -14.22
N ARG A 231 9.60 -15.67 -13.91
CA ARG A 231 10.12 -15.86 -12.55
C ARG A 231 11.04 -14.72 -12.21
N GLN A 232 10.81 -14.12 -11.06
CA GLN A 232 11.60 -12.98 -10.61
C GLN A 232 11.79 -13.01 -9.11
N ASP A 233 13.04 -12.89 -8.68
CA ASP A 233 13.39 -12.66 -7.28
C ASP A 233 14.06 -11.30 -7.14
N VAL A 234 13.45 -10.45 -6.32
CA VAL A 234 13.92 -9.11 -5.97
C VAL A 234 14.41 -9.11 -4.53
N LYS A 235 15.60 -8.56 -4.32
CA LYS A 235 16.22 -8.39 -3.00
C LYS A 235 16.78 -6.99 -2.89
N ILE A 236 16.32 -6.27 -1.85
CA ILE A 236 16.75 -4.89 -1.62
C ILE A 236 17.24 -4.77 -0.18
N ALA A 237 18.52 -4.42 -0.01
CA ALA A 237 19.07 -4.04 1.29
C ALA A 237 19.18 -2.52 1.35
N SER A 238 18.69 -1.92 2.41
CA SER A 238 18.53 -0.47 2.51
C SER A 238 19.02 0.07 3.85
N GLY A 239 19.57 1.27 3.81
CA GLY A 239 19.85 2.07 4.99
C GLY A 239 19.39 3.51 4.79
N PHE A 240 18.77 4.11 5.78
CA PHE A 240 18.28 5.49 5.67
C PHE A 240 18.53 6.28 6.95
N VAL A 241 18.72 7.58 6.77
CA VAL A 241 18.80 8.55 7.87
C VAL A 241 18.10 9.83 7.46
N GLN A 242 17.46 10.47 8.42
CA GLN A 242 16.93 11.83 8.29
C GLN A 242 16.98 12.55 9.64
N ASN A 243 17.05 13.85 9.57
CA ASN A 243 16.94 14.72 10.74
C ASN A 243 15.96 15.86 10.47
N GLU A 244 15.12 16.16 11.43
CA GLU A 244 14.18 17.28 11.41
C GLU A 244 14.59 18.27 12.48
N TRP A 245 15.06 19.46 12.09
CA TRP A 245 15.39 20.56 12.97
C TRP A 245 14.21 21.51 13.12
N LYS A 246 13.91 21.90 14.37
CA LYS A 246 12.81 22.80 14.72
C LYS A 246 13.38 24.13 15.20
N LEU A 247 13.14 25.17 14.41
CA LEU A 247 13.48 26.57 14.70
C LEU A 247 12.17 27.34 14.93
N ASP A 248 12.26 28.57 15.43
CA ASP A 248 11.07 29.37 15.79
C ASP A 248 10.05 29.49 14.64
N TYR A 249 10.52 29.80 13.43
CA TYR A 249 9.67 29.98 12.24
C TYR A 249 9.89 28.93 11.14
N PHE A 250 10.90 28.08 11.31
CA PHE A 250 11.27 27.10 10.30
C PHE A 250 11.32 25.68 10.87
N THR A 251 10.85 24.72 10.13
CA THR A 251 11.20 23.32 10.34
C THR A 251 11.89 22.83 9.09
N ILE A 252 13.09 22.28 9.23
CA ILE A 252 13.90 21.76 8.12
C ILE A 252 14.09 20.28 8.34
N LEU A 253 13.65 19.47 7.39
CA LEU A 253 13.92 18.05 7.36
C LEU A 253 14.87 17.76 6.20
N ALA A 254 15.99 17.13 6.49
CA ALA A 254 16.91 16.62 5.48
C ALA A 254 17.26 15.16 5.77
N GLY A 255 17.36 14.36 4.71
CA GLY A 255 17.69 12.96 4.84
C GLY A 255 18.02 12.31 3.50
N PHE A 256 18.46 11.07 3.58
CA PHE A 256 18.72 10.24 2.40
C PHE A 256 18.54 8.76 2.71
N ARG A 257 18.40 7.99 1.66
CA ARG A 257 18.36 6.53 1.66
C ARG A 257 19.36 5.99 0.65
N LEU A 258 19.98 4.88 1.00
CA LEU A 258 20.83 4.07 0.14
C LEU A 258 20.16 2.72 -0.06
N ASP A 259 19.94 2.33 -1.31
CA ASP A 259 19.35 1.03 -1.67
C ASP A 259 20.32 0.23 -2.53
N LYS A 260 20.61 -1.01 -2.13
CA LYS A 260 21.26 -2.01 -2.96
C LYS A 260 20.23 -3.01 -3.43
N HIS A 261 19.88 -2.88 -4.71
CA HIS A 261 18.91 -3.72 -5.41
C HIS A 261 19.64 -4.77 -6.23
N ASN A 262 19.22 -6.05 -6.21
CA ASN A 262 19.91 -7.12 -6.94
C ASN A 262 19.84 -7.00 -8.47
N LEU A 263 18.80 -6.31 -9.01
CA LEU A 263 18.66 -6.07 -10.46
C LEU A 263 19.31 -4.75 -10.91
N VAL A 264 20.04 -4.06 -10.04
CA VAL A 264 20.68 -2.77 -10.36
C VAL A 264 22.13 -2.83 -9.88
N ASP A 265 23.08 -2.56 -10.77
CA ASP A 265 24.51 -2.70 -10.48
C ASP A 265 24.99 -1.72 -9.40
N ASN A 266 24.56 -0.47 -9.47
CA ASN A 266 24.98 0.58 -8.58
C ASN A 266 24.06 0.72 -7.35
N VAL A 267 24.63 1.16 -6.23
CA VAL A 267 23.84 1.62 -5.08
C VAL A 267 23.05 2.86 -5.50
N ILE A 268 21.78 2.89 -5.14
CA ILE A 268 20.88 3.99 -5.45
C ILE A 268 20.85 4.94 -4.26
N PHE A 269 21.14 6.21 -4.52
CA PHE A 269 21.11 7.29 -3.53
C PHE A 269 19.85 8.13 -3.75
N SER A 270 19.02 8.26 -2.71
CA SER A 270 17.73 8.96 -2.75
C SER A 270 17.67 10.05 -1.67
N PRO A 271 18.12 11.28 -1.95
CA PRO A 271 18.04 12.41 -1.02
C PRO A 271 16.64 13.03 -0.97
N ARG A 272 16.39 13.72 0.17
CA ARG A 272 15.15 14.46 0.42
C ARG A 272 15.43 15.69 1.28
N ILE A 273 14.80 16.81 0.93
CA ILE A 273 14.76 18.03 1.75
C ILE A 273 13.32 18.53 1.77
N ASN A 274 12.86 18.90 2.97
CA ASN A 274 11.57 19.55 3.17
C ASN A 274 11.78 20.73 4.11
N THR A 275 11.24 21.90 3.75
CA THR A 275 11.27 23.11 4.56
C THR A 275 9.85 23.58 4.78
N LEU A 276 9.47 23.76 6.02
CA LEU A 276 8.25 24.43 6.44
C LEU A 276 8.63 25.80 7.00
N TRP A 277 8.03 26.85 6.48
CA TRP A 277 8.12 28.22 7.01
C TRP A 277 6.77 28.61 7.58
N LYS A 278 6.73 28.88 8.89
CA LYS A 278 5.52 29.24 9.64
C LYS A 278 5.78 30.52 10.45
N PRO A 279 5.74 31.69 9.80
CA PRO A 279 6.00 32.99 10.47
C PRO A 279 4.87 33.39 11.43
N SER A 280 3.68 32.81 11.28
CA SER A 280 2.53 33.04 12.16
C SER A 280 1.60 31.82 12.19
N ASP A 281 0.64 31.80 13.12
CA ASP A 281 -0.38 30.74 13.16
C ASP A 281 -1.38 30.78 11.99
N ARG A 282 -1.38 31.85 11.21
CA ARG A 282 -2.28 32.06 10.09
C ARG A 282 -1.65 31.79 8.72
N PHE A 283 -0.34 31.68 8.68
CA PHE A 283 0.39 31.50 7.42
C PHE A 283 1.46 30.44 7.55
N GLN A 284 1.48 29.50 6.60
CA GLN A 284 2.59 28.60 6.42
C GLN A 284 2.88 28.35 4.95
N GLY A 285 4.15 28.24 4.62
CA GLY A 285 4.66 27.85 3.32
C GLY A 285 5.49 26.58 3.44
N ARG A 286 5.38 25.67 2.49
CA ARG A 286 6.18 24.45 2.45
C ARG A 286 6.83 24.28 1.10
N LEU A 287 8.12 23.91 1.11
CA LEU A 287 8.87 23.53 -0.08
C LEU A 287 9.45 22.13 0.15
N THR A 288 9.32 21.26 -0.83
CA THR A 288 9.86 19.90 -0.77
C THR A 288 10.61 19.59 -2.05
N TRP A 289 11.80 19.04 -1.91
CA TRP A 289 12.52 18.36 -2.96
C TRP A 289 12.82 16.94 -2.56
N SER A 290 12.58 15.99 -3.45
CA SER A 290 12.88 14.58 -3.21
C SER A 290 13.15 13.86 -4.52
N THR A 291 13.93 12.79 -4.43
CA THR A 291 14.17 11.89 -5.55
C THR A 291 13.48 10.55 -5.32
N GLY A 292 13.28 9.81 -6.39
CA GLY A 292 12.74 8.46 -6.37
C GLY A 292 13.28 7.62 -7.49
N PHE A 293 13.10 6.31 -7.41
CA PHE A 293 13.44 5.39 -8.49
C PHE A 293 12.44 4.23 -8.57
N ARG A 294 12.35 3.63 -9.75
CA ARG A 294 11.66 2.37 -10.00
C ARG A 294 12.65 1.42 -10.68
N ALA A 295 12.83 0.23 -10.13
CA ALA A 295 13.76 -0.75 -10.68
C ALA A 295 13.19 -1.42 -11.95
N PRO A 296 14.05 -1.96 -12.85
CA PRO A 296 13.61 -2.68 -14.04
C PRO A 296 13.16 -4.10 -13.67
N GLN A 297 11.97 -4.21 -13.08
CA GLN A 297 11.34 -5.46 -12.67
C GLN A 297 9.89 -5.51 -13.15
N ALA A 298 9.31 -6.71 -13.21
CA ALA A 298 7.88 -6.86 -13.42
C ALA A 298 7.13 -6.50 -12.12
N TYR A 299 6.05 -5.76 -12.26
CA TYR A 299 5.14 -5.38 -11.18
C TYR A 299 3.78 -6.05 -11.40
N ASP A 300 2.93 -6.09 -10.38
CA ASP A 300 1.63 -6.78 -10.46
C ASP A 300 0.74 -6.18 -11.56
N GLU A 301 0.76 -4.87 -11.74
CA GLU A 301 0.04 -4.18 -12.80
C GLU A 301 0.49 -4.59 -14.22
N ASP A 302 1.76 -5.01 -14.39
CA ASP A 302 2.30 -5.43 -15.67
C ASP A 302 1.88 -6.87 -16.06
N LEU A 303 1.25 -7.60 -15.13
CA LEU A 303 0.83 -8.99 -15.33
C LEU A 303 -0.58 -9.12 -15.91
N HIS A 304 -1.29 -8.01 -16.02
CA HIS A 304 -2.59 -7.97 -16.68
C HIS A 304 -2.42 -8.10 -18.19
N VAL A 305 -3.13 -9.05 -18.76
CA VAL A 305 -3.23 -9.22 -20.23
C VAL A 305 -4.56 -8.63 -20.68
N ALA A 306 -4.50 -7.55 -21.46
CA ALA A 306 -5.70 -6.95 -22.03
C ALA A 306 -6.01 -7.63 -23.38
N ALA A 307 -7.19 -8.19 -23.50
CA ALA A 307 -7.71 -8.73 -24.76
C ALA A 307 -8.70 -7.73 -25.37
N VAL A 308 -8.22 -6.90 -26.30
CA VAL A 308 -9.02 -5.89 -27.00
C VAL A 308 -9.19 -6.33 -28.44
N GLY A 309 -10.45 -6.50 -28.88
CA GLY A 309 -10.75 -6.90 -30.25
C GLY A 309 -10.21 -8.29 -30.65
N GLY A 310 -9.99 -9.18 -29.68
CA GLY A 310 -9.43 -10.51 -29.90
C GLY A 310 -7.91 -10.60 -29.82
N GLU A 311 -7.20 -9.47 -29.72
CA GLU A 311 -5.75 -9.44 -29.59
C GLU A 311 -5.32 -9.28 -28.13
N ALA A 312 -4.39 -10.12 -27.69
CA ALA A 312 -3.81 -10.04 -26.37
C ALA A 312 -2.64 -9.07 -26.35
N MET A 313 -2.67 -8.09 -25.42
CA MET A 313 -1.54 -7.22 -25.14
C MET A 313 -0.84 -7.68 -23.87
N GLU A 314 0.44 -8.01 -24.00
CA GLU A 314 1.28 -8.49 -22.92
C GLU A 314 2.51 -7.58 -22.74
N VAL A 315 2.79 -7.16 -21.50
CA VAL A 315 4.00 -6.39 -21.18
C VAL A 315 5.14 -7.36 -20.92
N ARG A 316 6.27 -7.19 -21.63
CA ARG A 316 7.52 -7.94 -21.44
C ARG A 316 8.66 -7.02 -21.13
N LEU A 317 9.52 -7.44 -20.17
CA LEU A 317 10.73 -6.70 -19.84
C LEU A 317 11.77 -6.85 -20.96
N ALA A 318 12.25 -5.74 -21.50
CA ALA A 318 13.34 -5.73 -22.46
C ALA A 318 14.69 -5.96 -21.75
N GLU A 319 15.67 -6.50 -22.48
CA GLU A 319 17.04 -6.60 -21.98
C GLU A 319 17.69 -5.22 -21.84
N GLY A 320 18.53 -5.05 -20.80
CA GLY A 320 19.29 -3.83 -20.59
C GLY A 320 18.49 -2.63 -20.08
N LEU A 321 17.28 -2.84 -19.55
CA LEU A 321 16.50 -1.78 -18.92
C LEU A 321 17.28 -1.14 -17.75
N LYS A 322 17.19 0.18 -17.66
CA LYS A 322 17.77 0.97 -16.56
C LYS A 322 16.68 1.36 -15.57
N PRO A 323 17.05 1.62 -14.29
CA PRO A 323 16.08 2.16 -13.34
C PRO A 323 15.53 3.51 -13.81
N GLU A 324 14.23 3.68 -13.70
CA GLU A 324 13.62 5.00 -13.81
C GLU A 324 14.02 5.85 -12.62
N ARG A 325 14.22 7.14 -12.82
CA ARG A 325 14.56 8.10 -11.76
C ARG A 325 13.65 9.32 -11.85
N SER A 326 13.19 9.77 -10.70
CA SER A 326 12.38 10.98 -10.58
C SER A 326 13.06 12.02 -9.70
N ASN A 327 12.85 13.29 -10.06
CA ASN A 327 13.11 14.46 -9.23
C ASN A 327 11.78 15.19 -9.06
N SER A 328 11.32 15.31 -7.83
CA SER A 328 10.04 15.92 -7.50
C SER A 328 10.27 17.20 -6.71
N PHE A 329 9.66 18.29 -7.18
CA PHE A 329 9.59 19.55 -6.47
C PHE A 329 8.12 19.86 -6.19
N SER A 330 7.81 20.21 -4.95
CA SER A 330 6.47 20.68 -4.61
C SER A 330 6.53 21.87 -3.67
N GLY A 331 5.59 22.79 -3.86
CA GLY A 331 5.39 23.93 -2.98
C GLY A 331 3.92 24.04 -2.61
N SER A 332 3.64 24.41 -1.38
CA SER A 332 2.28 24.73 -0.93
C SER A 332 2.29 25.92 0.02
N VAL A 333 1.21 26.68 0.00
CA VAL A 333 0.95 27.78 0.90
C VAL A 333 -0.41 27.55 1.53
N ASP A 334 -0.47 27.72 2.83
CA ASP A 334 -1.71 27.65 3.60
C ASP A 334 -1.86 29.00 4.34
N TRP A 335 -2.95 29.68 4.07
CA TRP A 335 -3.23 31.00 4.65
C TRP A 335 -4.65 31.04 5.19
N SER A 336 -4.74 31.15 6.53
CA SER A 336 -6.01 31.30 7.26
C SER A 336 -6.28 32.78 7.53
N PHE A 337 -7.45 33.26 7.15
CA PHE A 337 -7.88 34.62 7.49
C PHE A 337 -9.33 34.68 7.91
N ASN A 338 -9.62 35.58 8.83
CA ASN A 338 -10.95 35.82 9.34
C ASN A 338 -11.47 37.17 8.85
N PHE A 339 -12.64 37.17 8.26
CA PHE A 339 -13.35 38.40 7.83
C PHE A 339 -14.66 38.47 8.61
N GLY A 340 -14.68 39.27 9.69
CA GLY A 340 -15.85 39.36 10.58
C GLY A 340 -16.27 37.98 11.10
N HIS A 341 -17.44 37.50 10.71
CA HIS A 341 -17.94 36.17 11.09
C HIS A 341 -17.54 35.04 10.12
N PHE A 342 -16.79 35.34 9.05
CA PHE A 342 -16.37 34.35 8.07
C PHE A 342 -14.92 33.91 8.37
N GLN A 343 -14.71 32.61 8.42
CA GLN A 343 -13.41 31.98 8.46
C GLN A 343 -13.12 31.32 7.11
N SER A 344 -11.99 31.64 6.51
CA SER A 344 -11.58 31.08 5.21
C SER A 344 -10.16 30.57 5.28
N ASN A 345 -9.92 29.42 4.62
CA ASN A 345 -8.59 28.86 4.40
C ASN A 345 -8.34 28.80 2.90
N LEU A 346 -7.17 29.32 2.49
CA LEU A 346 -6.64 29.14 1.15
C LEU A 346 -5.50 28.13 1.22
N LEU A 347 -5.64 27.03 0.47
CA LEU A 347 -4.65 25.96 0.32
C LEU A 347 -4.04 26.01 -1.06
#